data_bc801aa23828f2a5106b90f536781d22
#
_entry.id   bc801aa23828f2a5106b90f536781d22
#
_cell.length_a   1.000
_cell.length_b   1.000
_cell.length_c   1.000
_cell.angle_alpha   90.00
_cell.angle_beta   90.00
_cell.angle_gamma   90.00
#
_symmetry.space_group_name_H-M   'P 1'
#
loop_
_entity.id
_entity.type
_entity.pdbx_description
1 polymer ?
#
loop_
_entity_poly.entity_id
_entity_poly.type
_entity_poly.pdbx_seq_one_letter_code
_entity_poly.pdbx_strand_id
1 'polypeptide(L)'
;MKAFFLGICIFVSGLDAFSQRNEEKVQRLRFCGYRYKDTALLRRQFEQQLAFLQVRDGDTIVDVGTSSGAYIGAINVIAGFKNVHFILLDIDIGCLNRSKVNNMIAHYEALRGSPFNNSISFVVNSIDSLWLPLNSQKRMWMFNTLHEIPDKAGIIRQMATVLQPGGELIIAELLATEKRKIHGGCKKPLVTGVELKEWLAAGGFDFKDMIANPIPVKKIKNPYCLFRFIKR
;
A
#
# COMPACT_ATOMS: atom_id res chain seq x y z
N MET A 1 -37.68 -59.74 2.74
CA MET A 1 -36.64 -59.01 2.01
C MET A 1 -36.46 -57.68 2.67
N LYS A 2 -35.40 -57.50 3.48
CA LYS A 2 -35.07 -56.25 4.13
C LYS A 2 -33.91 -55.61 3.31
N ALA A 3 -34.19 -54.50 2.66
CA ALA A 3 -33.19 -53.73 1.95
C ALA A 3 -32.42 -52.84 2.94
N PHE A 4 -31.11 -53.02 2.95
CA PHE A 4 -30.13 -52.21 3.66
C PHE A 4 -29.96 -50.89 2.92
N PHE A 5 -30.27 -49.78 3.57
CA PHE A 5 -29.71 -48.46 3.22
C PHE A 5 -28.62 -48.14 4.23
N LEU A 6 -27.38 -48.34 3.84
CA LEU A 6 -26.19 -47.91 4.60
C LEU A 6 -25.55 -46.74 3.87
N GLY A 7 -25.61 -45.58 4.46
CA GLY A 7 -24.49 -44.71 4.75
C GLY A 7 -23.76 -44.05 3.59
N ILE A 8 -24.19 -42.83 3.24
CA ILE A 8 -23.29 -41.80 2.68
C ILE A 8 -23.53 -40.51 3.50
N CYS A 9 -22.88 -40.42 4.64
CA CYS A 9 -22.84 -39.21 5.45
C CYS A 9 -21.53 -39.15 6.24
N ILE A 10 -20.39 -39.08 5.57
CA ILE A 10 -19.12 -38.70 6.22
C ILE A 10 -18.16 -38.21 5.13
N PHE A 11 -18.25 -36.97 4.67
CA PHE A 11 -17.13 -36.28 4.00
C PHE A 11 -17.27 -34.73 3.94
N VAL A 12 -18.31 -34.15 4.59
CA VAL A 12 -18.49 -32.69 4.56
C VAL A 12 -17.82 -32.00 5.76
N SER A 13 -17.65 -32.70 6.89
CA SER A 13 -17.16 -32.09 8.13
C SER A 13 -15.65 -31.77 8.17
N GLY A 14 -14.87 -32.35 7.28
CA GLY A 14 -13.41 -32.13 7.28
C GLY A 14 -12.98 -30.84 6.57
N LEU A 15 -13.68 -30.46 5.52
CA LEU A 15 -13.37 -29.26 4.74
C LEU A 15 -13.78 -27.99 5.49
N ASP A 16 -14.92 -28.00 6.18
CA ASP A 16 -15.40 -26.88 6.97
C ASP A 16 -14.48 -26.62 8.19
N ALA A 17 -14.03 -27.66 8.87
CA ALA A 17 -13.10 -27.54 9.99
C ALA A 17 -11.72 -27.03 9.58
N PHE A 18 -11.26 -27.38 8.39
CA PHE A 18 -9.97 -26.88 7.85
C PHE A 18 -10.09 -25.41 7.43
N SER A 19 -11.20 -25.02 6.79
CA SER A 19 -11.51 -23.64 6.43
C SER A 19 -11.64 -22.78 7.67
N GLN A 20 -12.41 -23.18 8.67
CA GLN A 20 -12.59 -22.46 9.93
C GLN A 20 -11.26 -22.28 10.69
N ARG A 21 -10.40 -23.31 10.77
CA ARG A 21 -9.08 -23.19 11.39
C ARG A 21 -8.15 -22.20 10.66
N ASN A 22 -8.22 -22.15 9.34
CA ASN A 22 -7.46 -21.18 8.56
C ASN A 22 -7.98 -19.75 8.77
N GLU A 23 -9.28 -19.53 8.82
CA GLU A 23 -9.86 -18.23 9.11
C GLU A 23 -9.51 -17.73 10.53
N GLU A 24 -9.57 -18.60 11.55
CA GLU A 24 -9.13 -18.26 12.91
C GLU A 24 -7.65 -17.93 12.98
N LYS A 25 -6.80 -18.67 12.26
CA LYS A 25 -5.35 -18.41 12.20
C LYS A 25 -5.07 -17.06 11.54
N VAL A 26 -5.76 -16.73 10.45
CA VAL A 26 -5.65 -15.44 9.75
C VAL A 26 -6.14 -14.29 10.62
N GLN A 27 -7.17 -14.47 11.43
CA GLN A 27 -7.65 -13.44 12.35
C GLN A 27 -6.64 -13.08 13.46
N ARG A 28 -5.71 -13.97 13.80
CA ARG A 28 -4.66 -13.74 14.81
C ARG A 28 -3.43 -13.02 14.27
N LEU A 29 -3.25 -12.95 12.95
CA LEU A 29 -2.12 -12.27 12.34
C LEU A 29 -2.22 -10.75 12.57
N ARG A 30 -1.21 -10.16 13.23
CA ARG A 30 -1.16 -8.74 13.56
C ARG A 30 -0.05 -8.06 12.78
N PHE A 31 -0.41 -7.02 12.04
CA PHE A 31 0.49 -6.11 11.35
C PHE A 31 -0.06 -4.68 11.42
N CYS A 32 0.75 -3.68 11.11
CA CYS A 32 0.34 -2.28 11.07
C CYS A 32 -0.34 -1.95 9.75
N GLY A 33 -1.24 -0.97 9.79
CA GLY A 33 -2.01 -0.55 8.64
C GLY A 33 -3.42 -1.16 8.60
N TYR A 34 -4.20 -0.74 7.62
CA TYR A 34 -5.59 -1.17 7.50
C TYR A 34 -5.68 -2.61 7.00
N ARG A 35 -6.49 -3.40 7.68
CA ARG A 35 -6.69 -4.81 7.37
C ARG A 35 -8.01 -5.00 6.62
N TYR A 36 -7.92 -5.22 5.33
CA TYR A 36 -9.07 -5.59 4.51
C TYR A 36 -9.44 -7.05 4.73
N LYS A 37 -10.74 -7.35 4.66
CA LYS A 37 -11.29 -8.70 4.88
C LYS A 37 -12.16 -9.16 3.71
N ASP A 38 -12.35 -8.33 2.70
CA ASP A 38 -13.29 -8.56 1.60
C ASP A 38 -12.66 -8.11 0.27
N THR A 39 -12.53 -9.05 -0.65
CA THR A 39 -11.96 -8.82 -1.99
C THR A 39 -12.84 -7.92 -2.85
N ALA A 40 -14.17 -7.96 -2.69
CA ALA A 40 -15.07 -7.09 -3.42
C ALA A 40 -14.93 -5.63 -2.96
N LEU A 41 -14.71 -5.42 -1.65
CA LEU A 41 -14.40 -4.11 -1.11
C LEU A 41 -13.06 -3.59 -1.65
N LEU A 42 -12.03 -4.45 -1.68
CA LEU A 42 -10.72 -4.10 -2.25
C LEU A 42 -10.83 -3.64 -3.71
N ARG A 43 -11.53 -4.41 -4.55
CA ARG A 43 -11.75 -4.04 -5.97
C ARG A 43 -12.40 -2.67 -6.08
N ARG A 44 -13.51 -2.43 -5.39
CA ARG A 44 -14.20 -1.14 -5.42
C ARG A 44 -13.32 0.03 -4.98
N GLN A 45 -12.41 -0.19 -4.03
CA GLN A 45 -11.57 0.88 -3.50
C GLN A 45 -10.33 1.15 -4.33
N PHE A 46 -9.74 0.12 -4.94
CA PHE A 46 -8.40 0.23 -5.53
C PHE A 46 -8.36 0.05 -7.05
N GLU A 47 -9.44 -0.35 -7.72
CA GLU A 47 -9.42 -0.59 -9.17
C GLU A 47 -8.98 0.64 -9.98
N GLN A 48 -9.52 1.82 -9.66
CA GLN A 48 -9.10 3.07 -10.30
C GLN A 48 -7.66 3.44 -9.96
N GLN A 49 -7.22 3.17 -8.71
CA GLN A 49 -5.84 3.40 -8.31
C GLN A 49 -4.89 2.48 -9.08
N LEU A 50 -5.22 1.19 -9.23
CA LEU A 50 -4.41 0.24 -10.00
C LEU A 50 -4.24 0.68 -11.45
N ALA A 51 -5.30 1.17 -12.09
CA ALA A 51 -5.22 1.72 -13.44
C ALA A 51 -4.28 2.93 -13.52
N PHE A 52 -4.31 3.80 -12.50
CA PHE A 52 -3.40 4.95 -12.41
C PHE A 52 -1.96 4.52 -12.13
N LEU A 53 -1.73 3.54 -11.26
CA LEU A 53 -0.40 3.09 -10.87
C LEU A 53 0.40 2.46 -12.03
N GLN A 54 -0.26 1.89 -13.01
CA GLN A 54 0.35 1.34 -14.24
C GLN A 54 1.55 0.41 -13.96
N VAL A 55 1.41 -0.47 -12.95
CA VAL A 55 2.46 -1.44 -12.60
C VAL A 55 2.64 -2.46 -13.72
N ARG A 56 3.90 -2.74 -14.06
CA ARG A 56 4.28 -3.71 -15.09
C ARG A 56 5.00 -4.90 -14.47
N ASP A 57 4.89 -6.03 -15.12
CA ASP A 57 5.68 -7.21 -14.73
C ASP A 57 7.18 -6.89 -14.78
N GLY A 58 7.90 -7.28 -13.72
CA GLY A 58 9.32 -6.99 -13.56
C GLY A 58 9.65 -5.62 -12.96
N ASP A 59 8.66 -4.79 -12.62
CA ASP A 59 8.92 -3.51 -11.94
C ASP A 59 9.58 -3.72 -10.56
N THR A 60 10.45 -2.79 -10.19
CA THR A 60 10.88 -2.57 -8.81
C THR A 60 10.23 -1.27 -8.30
N ILE A 61 9.53 -1.34 -7.19
CA ILE A 61 8.75 -0.24 -6.62
C ILE A 61 9.12 -0.05 -5.16
N VAL A 62 9.55 1.15 -4.82
CA VAL A 62 9.82 1.56 -3.43
C VAL A 62 8.56 2.19 -2.85
N ASP A 63 8.11 1.72 -1.68
CA ASP A 63 6.97 2.27 -0.94
C ASP A 63 7.46 2.94 0.35
N VAL A 64 7.38 4.26 0.40
CA VAL A 64 7.92 5.10 1.49
C VAL A 64 6.83 5.41 2.51
N GLY A 65 7.09 5.11 3.79
CA GLY A 65 6.10 5.23 4.87
C GLY A 65 5.06 4.12 4.83
N THR A 66 5.53 2.92 4.53
CA THR A 66 4.68 1.76 4.20
C THR A 66 4.04 1.09 5.43
N SER A 67 4.46 1.42 6.66
CA SER A 67 4.15 0.63 7.87
C SER A 67 4.59 -0.83 7.70
N SER A 68 3.65 -1.78 7.72
CA SER A 68 3.93 -3.21 7.46
C SER A 68 3.70 -3.62 6.00
N GLY A 69 3.51 -2.69 5.06
CA GLY A 69 3.19 -2.99 3.66
C GLY A 69 1.71 -3.32 3.43
N ALA A 70 0.81 -2.87 4.31
CA ALA A 70 -0.61 -3.23 4.21
C ALA A 70 -1.27 -2.81 2.89
N TYR A 71 -0.87 -1.67 2.32
CA TYR A 71 -1.35 -1.22 1.02
C TYR A 71 -0.85 -2.14 -0.11
N ILE A 72 0.44 -2.49 -0.09
CA ILE A 72 1.05 -3.42 -1.05
C ILE A 72 0.34 -4.79 -0.99
N GLY A 73 0.11 -5.32 0.21
CA GLY A 73 -0.65 -6.55 0.38
C GLY A 73 -2.04 -6.47 -0.21
N ALA A 74 -2.77 -5.38 0.09
CA ALA A 74 -4.13 -5.16 -0.38
C ALA A 74 -4.24 -5.12 -1.92
N ILE A 75 -3.37 -4.36 -2.59
CA ILE A 75 -3.39 -4.29 -4.06
C ILE A 75 -2.96 -5.59 -4.73
N ASN A 76 -2.06 -6.37 -4.12
CA ASN A 76 -1.65 -7.68 -4.63
C ASN A 76 -2.79 -8.70 -4.64
N VAL A 77 -3.81 -8.55 -3.78
CA VAL A 77 -5.00 -9.43 -3.80
C VAL A 77 -5.78 -9.30 -5.10
N ILE A 78 -5.91 -8.09 -5.62
CA ILE A 78 -6.77 -7.78 -6.77
C ILE A 78 -6.00 -7.57 -8.07
N ALA A 79 -4.71 -7.24 -7.97
CA ALA A 79 -3.83 -7.06 -9.12
C ALA A 79 -3.21 -8.42 -9.50
N GLY A 80 -3.12 -8.66 -10.77
CA GLY A 80 -2.45 -9.85 -11.32
C GLY A 80 -0.95 -9.68 -11.52
N PHE A 81 -0.28 -8.84 -10.71
CA PHE A 81 1.16 -8.56 -10.86
C PHE A 81 2.00 -9.81 -10.84
N LYS A 82 3.02 -9.87 -11.70
CA LYS A 82 3.99 -10.96 -11.76
C LYS A 82 5.40 -10.40 -11.73
N ASN A 83 6.26 -11.04 -10.93
CA ASN A 83 7.68 -10.69 -10.82
C ASN A 83 7.95 -9.24 -10.42
N VAL A 84 7.02 -8.56 -9.73
CA VAL A 84 7.25 -7.23 -9.17
C VAL A 84 8.03 -7.36 -7.88
N HIS A 85 9.05 -6.51 -7.70
CA HIS A 85 9.77 -6.40 -6.43
C HIS A 85 9.33 -5.15 -5.68
N PHE A 86 8.74 -5.31 -4.50
CA PHE A 86 8.40 -4.22 -3.60
C PHE A 86 9.47 -4.04 -2.53
N ILE A 87 9.99 -2.82 -2.41
CA ILE A 87 10.94 -2.42 -1.36
C ILE A 87 10.17 -1.53 -0.38
N LEU A 88 9.87 -2.05 0.78
CA LEU A 88 9.13 -1.35 1.82
C LEU A 88 10.07 -0.50 2.67
N LEU A 89 9.80 0.78 2.83
CA LEU A 89 10.57 1.70 3.67
C LEU A 89 9.70 2.32 4.76
N ASP A 90 10.15 2.27 6.00
CA ASP A 90 9.54 2.95 7.13
C ASP A 90 10.58 3.23 8.22
N ILE A 91 10.30 4.19 9.08
CA ILE A 91 11.15 4.50 10.25
C ILE A 91 10.72 3.73 11.50
N ASP A 92 9.49 3.19 11.51
CA ASP A 92 8.92 2.49 12.66
C ASP A 92 9.25 0.99 12.63
N ILE A 93 10.32 0.59 13.31
CA ILE A 93 10.70 -0.82 13.48
C ILE A 93 9.61 -1.65 14.18
N GLY A 94 8.71 -1.03 14.96
CA GLY A 94 7.57 -1.71 15.57
C GLY A 94 6.55 -2.18 14.52
N CYS A 95 6.50 -1.50 13.39
CA CYS A 95 5.64 -1.81 12.25
C CYS A 95 6.37 -2.48 11.09
N LEU A 96 7.56 -2.00 10.72
CA LEU A 96 8.35 -2.57 9.64
C LEU A 96 9.39 -3.56 10.17
N ASN A 97 9.01 -4.79 10.36
CA ASN A 97 9.89 -5.89 10.74
C ASN A 97 9.42 -7.22 10.12
N ARG A 98 10.31 -8.21 10.12
CA ARG A 98 10.05 -9.51 9.48
C ARG A 98 8.73 -10.15 9.93
N SER A 99 8.43 -10.14 11.23
CA SER A 99 7.20 -10.75 11.76
C SER A 99 5.95 -10.05 11.23
N LYS A 100 5.93 -8.72 11.24
CA LYS A 100 4.78 -7.93 10.77
C LYS A 100 4.59 -8.03 9.27
N VAL A 101 5.67 -7.96 8.50
CA VAL A 101 5.63 -8.13 7.03
C VAL A 101 5.15 -9.54 6.67
N ASN A 102 5.67 -10.59 7.29
CA ASN A 102 5.22 -11.96 7.05
C ASN A 102 3.73 -12.15 7.43
N ASN A 103 3.27 -11.56 8.53
CA ASN A 103 1.87 -11.60 8.92
C ASN A 103 0.97 -10.88 7.90
N MET A 104 1.42 -9.75 7.36
CA MET A 104 0.73 -9.03 6.29
C MET A 104 0.63 -9.88 5.02
N ILE A 105 1.73 -10.47 4.58
CA ILE A 105 1.76 -11.37 3.41
C ILE A 105 0.79 -12.52 3.62
N ALA A 106 0.90 -13.27 4.74
CA ALA A 106 0.05 -14.41 5.02
C ALA A 106 -1.45 -14.05 5.08
N HIS A 107 -1.80 -12.87 5.64
CA HIS A 107 -3.18 -12.38 5.65
C HIS A 107 -3.74 -12.17 4.24
N TYR A 108 -2.98 -11.48 3.39
CA TYR A 108 -3.46 -11.14 2.05
C TYR A 108 -3.36 -12.29 1.06
N GLU A 109 -2.41 -13.21 1.21
CA GLU A 109 -2.40 -14.48 0.47
C GLU A 109 -3.60 -15.36 0.82
N ALA A 110 -3.95 -15.44 2.10
CA ALA A 110 -5.16 -16.14 2.52
C ALA A 110 -6.44 -15.49 1.96
N LEU A 111 -6.50 -14.15 1.94
CA LEU A 111 -7.63 -13.41 1.34
C LEU A 111 -7.69 -13.60 -0.20
N ARG A 112 -6.55 -13.68 -0.85
CA ARG A 112 -6.43 -13.97 -2.29
C ARG A 112 -6.75 -15.42 -2.64
N GLY A 113 -6.50 -16.36 -1.72
CA GLY A 113 -6.59 -17.80 -1.95
C GLY A 113 -5.37 -18.42 -2.65
N SER A 114 -4.28 -17.67 -2.81
CA SER A 114 -3.03 -18.14 -3.43
C SER A 114 -1.83 -17.29 -3.01
N PRO A 115 -0.59 -17.84 -3.06
CA PRO A 115 0.62 -17.09 -2.81
C PRO A 115 0.80 -15.89 -3.77
N PHE A 116 1.51 -14.87 -3.33
CA PHE A 116 1.93 -13.77 -4.20
C PHE A 116 3.04 -14.22 -5.15
N ASN A 117 2.98 -13.78 -6.41
CA ASN A 117 4.01 -14.03 -7.41
C ASN A 117 5.05 -12.89 -7.46
N ASN A 118 5.18 -12.16 -6.37
CA ASN A 118 6.00 -10.94 -6.23
C ASN A 118 6.94 -11.10 -5.05
N SER A 119 8.07 -10.42 -5.08
CA SER A 119 9.01 -10.40 -3.96
C SER A 119 8.82 -9.13 -3.13
N ILE A 120 9.05 -9.25 -1.83
CA ILE A 120 8.98 -8.14 -0.87
C ILE A 120 10.26 -8.14 -0.05
N SER A 121 10.98 -7.02 -0.08
CA SER A 121 12.06 -6.70 0.85
C SER A 121 11.71 -5.46 1.65
N PHE A 122 12.42 -5.19 2.75
CA PHE A 122 12.18 -4.01 3.54
C PHE A 122 13.47 -3.46 4.15
N VAL A 123 13.48 -2.13 4.34
CA VAL A 123 14.57 -1.40 5.00
C VAL A 123 13.94 -0.46 6.03
N VAL A 124 14.35 -0.59 7.28
CA VAL A 124 14.02 0.40 8.32
C VAL A 124 15.00 1.54 8.17
N ASN A 125 14.53 2.70 7.71
CA ASN A 125 15.34 3.89 7.47
C ASN A 125 15.27 4.88 8.63
N SER A 126 16.06 5.96 8.57
CA SER A 126 15.92 7.09 9.49
C SER A 126 14.97 8.14 8.90
N ILE A 127 14.56 9.12 9.73
CA ILE A 127 13.66 10.19 9.30
C ILE A 127 14.30 11.11 8.25
N ASP A 128 15.62 11.15 8.22
CA ASP A 128 16.44 12.01 7.39
C ASP A 128 17.20 11.28 6.28
N SER A 129 17.00 9.95 6.10
CA SER A 129 17.68 9.19 5.06
C SER A 129 16.90 7.95 4.63
N LEU A 130 16.73 7.76 3.31
CA LEU A 130 16.05 6.59 2.73
C LEU A 130 16.95 5.35 2.61
N TRP A 131 18.25 5.46 2.89
CA TRP A 131 19.25 4.38 2.85
C TRP A 131 19.20 3.50 1.59
N LEU A 132 18.90 4.12 0.46
CA LEU A 132 18.96 3.50 -0.86
C LEU A 132 20.05 4.17 -1.70
N PRO A 133 20.67 3.44 -2.64
CA PRO A 133 21.70 4.01 -3.51
C PRO A 133 21.15 5.17 -4.35
N LEU A 134 22.01 6.14 -4.64
CA LEU A 134 21.67 7.29 -5.48
C LEU A 134 21.32 6.83 -6.90
N ASN A 135 20.30 7.45 -7.50
CA ASN A 135 19.84 7.19 -8.86
C ASN A 135 19.61 5.69 -9.16
N SER A 136 19.17 4.93 -8.14
CA SER A 136 19.00 3.48 -8.25
C SER A 136 17.58 3.05 -8.59
N GLN A 137 16.58 3.87 -8.27
CA GLN A 137 15.18 3.50 -8.38
C GLN A 137 14.49 4.20 -9.56
N LYS A 138 13.60 3.47 -10.26
CA LYS A 138 12.77 4.03 -11.33
C LYS A 138 11.40 4.46 -10.85
N ARG A 139 10.88 3.84 -9.80
CA ARG A 139 9.53 4.07 -9.31
C ARG A 139 9.48 4.11 -7.79
N MET A 140 8.89 5.17 -7.27
CA MET A 140 8.66 5.32 -5.83
C MET A 140 7.21 5.72 -5.57
N TRP A 141 6.69 5.22 -4.47
CA TRP A 141 5.36 5.55 -3.96
C TRP A 141 5.45 6.11 -2.55
N MET A 142 4.51 6.98 -2.21
CA MET A 142 4.30 7.46 -0.85
C MET A 142 2.80 7.66 -0.64
N PHE A 143 2.18 6.81 0.17
CA PHE A 143 0.73 6.82 0.35
C PHE A 143 0.33 7.21 1.75
N ASN A 144 -0.41 8.33 1.86
CA ASN A 144 -0.97 8.84 3.10
C ASN A 144 0.10 9.03 4.22
N THR A 145 1.27 9.49 3.83
CA THR A 145 2.47 9.57 4.68
C THR A 145 3.03 10.99 4.74
N LEU A 146 3.02 11.74 3.64
CA LEU A 146 3.70 13.04 3.56
C LEU A 146 3.21 14.05 4.62
N HIS A 147 1.91 14.03 4.96
CA HIS A 147 1.35 14.91 5.99
C HIS A 147 1.90 14.60 7.40
N GLU A 148 2.43 13.41 7.65
CA GLU A 148 3.03 13.02 8.93
C GLU A 148 4.50 13.47 9.06
N ILE A 149 5.19 13.70 7.94
CA ILE A 149 6.62 14.03 7.91
C ILE A 149 6.82 15.51 8.26
N PRO A 150 7.62 15.85 9.30
CA PRO A 150 7.89 17.24 9.66
C PRO A 150 8.64 18.02 8.58
N ASP A 151 9.78 17.49 8.10
CA ASP A 151 10.58 18.08 7.02
C ASP A 151 10.18 17.49 5.65
N LYS A 152 9.12 18.06 5.09
CA LYS A 152 8.62 17.65 3.77
C LYS A 152 9.62 17.95 2.65
N ALA A 153 10.30 19.07 2.73
CA ALA A 153 11.31 19.45 1.74
C ALA A 153 12.53 18.50 1.79
N GLY A 154 12.94 18.08 2.98
CA GLY A 154 14.02 17.10 3.17
C GLY A 154 13.70 15.75 2.53
N ILE A 155 12.55 15.16 2.86
CA ILE A 155 12.18 13.86 2.30
C ILE A 155 11.98 13.92 0.79
N ILE A 156 11.44 15.01 0.24
CA ILE A 156 11.29 15.19 -1.20
C ILE A 156 12.66 15.24 -1.88
N ARG A 157 13.63 15.98 -1.32
CA ARG A 157 15.02 15.97 -1.85
C ARG A 157 15.63 14.58 -1.81
N GLN A 158 15.43 13.82 -0.73
CA GLN A 158 15.95 12.45 -0.63
C GLN A 158 15.31 11.52 -1.68
N MET A 159 14.00 11.58 -1.88
CA MET A 159 13.37 10.83 -2.96
C MET A 159 13.93 11.21 -4.32
N ALA A 160 14.22 12.50 -4.55
CA ALA A 160 14.88 12.95 -5.77
C ALA A 160 16.30 12.40 -5.94
N THR A 161 17.08 12.24 -4.86
CA THR A 161 18.43 11.66 -4.98
C THR A 161 18.42 10.17 -5.28
N VAL A 162 17.43 9.44 -4.80
CA VAL A 162 17.30 7.99 -4.97
C VAL A 162 16.70 7.62 -6.34
N LEU A 163 15.73 8.39 -6.82
CA LEU A 163 15.16 8.19 -8.15
C LEU A 163 16.15 8.49 -9.26
N GLN A 164 16.11 7.71 -10.33
CA GLN A 164 16.82 8.00 -11.58
C GLN A 164 16.22 9.23 -12.27
N PRO A 165 16.97 9.99 -13.09
CA PRO A 165 16.39 10.98 -14.00
C PRO A 165 15.27 10.34 -14.84
N GLY A 166 14.14 11.01 -14.97
CA GLY A 166 12.93 10.45 -15.60
C GLY A 166 12.18 9.42 -14.76
N GLY A 167 12.64 9.12 -13.54
CA GLY A 167 11.95 8.21 -12.62
C GLY A 167 10.62 8.77 -12.11
N GLU A 168 9.70 7.88 -11.82
CA GLU A 168 8.32 8.20 -11.41
C GLU A 168 8.17 8.21 -9.89
N LEU A 169 7.54 9.27 -9.37
CA LEU A 169 7.08 9.36 -7.99
C LEU A 169 5.56 9.48 -7.97
N ILE A 170 4.88 8.57 -7.27
CA ILE A 170 3.44 8.69 -7.01
C ILE A 170 3.22 9.00 -5.54
N ILE A 171 2.51 10.09 -5.28
CA ILE A 171 2.09 10.50 -3.94
C ILE A 171 0.57 10.43 -3.86
N ALA A 172 0.05 9.71 -2.87
CA ALA A 172 -1.36 9.68 -2.56
C ALA A 172 -1.62 10.33 -1.21
N GLU A 173 -2.47 11.35 -1.17
CA GLU A 173 -2.75 12.11 0.04
C GLU A 173 -4.22 12.51 0.19
N LEU A 174 -4.64 12.56 1.43
CA LEU A 174 -5.87 13.22 1.82
C LEU A 174 -5.60 14.73 1.88
N LEU A 175 -6.24 15.50 1.00
CA LEU A 175 -5.94 16.91 0.87
C LEU A 175 -6.73 17.79 1.88
N ALA A 176 -6.10 18.88 2.31
CA ALA A 176 -6.75 19.92 3.06
C ALA A 176 -7.86 20.58 2.25
N THR A 177 -8.93 20.98 2.92
CA THR A 177 -9.99 21.85 2.41
C THR A 177 -10.17 23.04 3.35
N GLU A 178 -10.89 24.06 2.92
CA GLU A 178 -11.21 25.20 3.81
C GLU A 178 -11.87 24.77 5.12
N LYS A 179 -12.73 23.74 5.07
CA LYS A 179 -13.47 23.22 6.23
C LYS A 179 -12.70 22.23 7.08
N ARG A 180 -11.65 21.61 6.54
CA ARG A 180 -10.91 20.56 7.25
C ARG A 180 -9.44 20.57 6.86
N LYS A 181 -8.61 21.08 7.76
CA LYS A 181 -7.15 21.24 7.58
C LYS A 181 -6.33 20.22 8.38
N ILE A 182 -6.97 19.41 9.22
CA ILE A 182 -6.31 18.46 10.12
C ILE A 182 -6.77 17.04 9.81
N HIS A 183 -5.83 16.12 9.75
CA HIS A 183 -6.12 14.69 9.56
C HIS A 183 -6.88 14.12 10.77
N GLY A 184 -7.92 13.33 10.51
CA GLY A 184 -8.82 12.85 11.57
C GLY A 184 -8.18 11.84 12.52
N GLY A 185 -7.24 11.04 12.04
CA GLY A 185 -6.53 10.00 12.80
C GLY A 185 -5.32 10.55 13.54
N CYS A 186 -4.23 10.88 12.83
CA CYS A 186 -2.95 11.29 13.42
C CYS A 186 -2.91 12.73 13.94
N LYS A 187 -3.95 13.55 13.68
CA LYS A 187 -4.05 14.97 14.10
C LYS A 187 -2.97 15.88 13.50
N LYS A 188 -2.31 15.46 12.45
CA LYS A 188 -1.33 16.26 11.71
C LYS A 188 -2.03 17.17 10.70
N PRO A 189 -1.40 18.33 10.36
CA PRO A 189 -1.91 19.20 9.29
C PRO A 189 -1.93 18.44 7.94
N LEU A 190 -3.05 18.56 7.23
CA LEU A 190 -3.16 18.08 5.85
C LEU A 190 -2.49 19.09 4.90
N VAL A 191 -2.05 18.60 3.76
CA VAL A 191 -1.47 19.42 2.69
C VAL A 191 -2.54 19.77 1.65
N THR A 192 -2.40 20.91 0.99
CA THR A 192 -3.22 21.25 -0.18
C THR A 192 -2.58 20.68 -1.45
N GLY A 193 -3.36 20.50 -2.51
CA GLY A 193 -2.82 20.06 -3.80
C GLY A 193 -1.87 21.09 -4.43
N VAL A 194 -2.00 22.37 -4.10
CA VAL A 194 -1.11 23.44 -4.55
C VAL A 194 0.24 23.34 -3.84
N GLU A 195 0.25 23.34 -2.50
CA GLU A 195 1.48 23.18 -1.71
C GLU A 195 2.26 21.92 -2.12
N LEU A 196 1.56 20.79 -2.32
CA LEU A 196 2.19 19.56 -2.75
C LEU A 196 2.94 19.74 -4.07
N LYS A 197 2.31 20.33 -5.08
CA LYS A 197 2.93 20.56 -6.38
C LYS A 197 4.12 21.53 -6.30
N GLU A 198 4.01 22.59 -5.51
CA GLU A 198 5.08 23.57 -5.30
C GLU A 198 6.30 22.93 -4.63
N TRP A 199 6.10 22.15 -3.56
CA TRP A 199 7.20 21.45 -2.90
C TRP A 199 7.89 20.44 -3.81
N LEU A 200 7.13 19.68 -4.60
CA LEU A 200 7.69 18.72 -5.54
C LEU A 200 8.46 19.43 -6.68
N ALA A 201 7.91 20.53 -7.21
CA ALA A 201 8.59 21.33 -8.22
C ALA A 201 9.91 21.90 -7.69
N ALA A 202 9.94 22.45 -6.48
CA ALA A 202 11.15 22.92 -5.80
C ALA A 202 12.15 21.78 -5.55
N GLY A 203 11.67 20.56 -5.31
CA GLY A 203 12.46 19.36 -5.10
C GLY A 203 12.97 18.67 -6.36
N GLY A 204 12.74 19.23 -7.56
CA GLY A 204 13.26 18.69 -8.82
C GLY A 204 12.32 17.74 -9.55
N PHE A 205 11.02 17.85 -9.31
CA PHE A 205 10.01 17.03 -9.97
C PHE A 205 9.07 17.86 -10.84
N ASP A 206 8.67 17.32 -11.97
CA ASP A 206 7.63 17.87 -12.81
C ASP A 206 6.30 17.14 -12.57
N PHE A 207 5.22 17.89 -12.37
CA PHE A 207 3.88 17.33 -12.27
C PHE A 207 3.44 16.74 -13.61
N LYS A 208 2.99 15.49 -13.61
CA LYS A 208 2.52 14.79 -14.82
C LYS A 208 1.00 14.78 -14.90
N ASP A 209 0.35 14.12 -13.97
CA ASP A 209 -1.10 13.93 -13.92
C ASP A 209 -1.59 13.60 -12.50
N MET A 210 -2.91 13.55 -12.33
CA MET A 210 -3.53 13.15 -11.06
C MET A 210 -4.91 12.54 -11.29
N ILE A 211 -5.32 11.70 -10.35
CA ILE A 211 -6.72 11.30 -10.18
C ILE A 211 -7.23 11.74 -8.80
N ALA A 212 -8.46 12.23 -8.78
CA ALA A 212 -9.14 12.65 -7.55
C ALA A 212 -10.16 11.59 -7.11
N ASN A 213 -10.31 11.44 -5.81
CA ASN A 213 -11.30 10.56 -5.20
C ASN A 213 -11.30 9.10 -5.71
N PRO A 214 -10.13 8.47 -5.89
CA PRO A 214 -10.08 7.08 -6.35
C PRO A 214 -10.65 6.09 -5.33
N ILE A 215 -11.08 6.56 -4.16
CA ILE A 215 -11.72 5.75 -3.12
C ILE A 215 -13.17 6.21 -2.96
N PRO A 216 -14.16 5.42 -3.37
CA PRO A 216 -15.58 5.75 -3.20
C PRO A 216 -16.04 5.52 -1.75
N VAL A 217 -15.49 6.27 -0.79
CA VAL A 217 -15.91 6.16 0.62
C VAL A 217 -16.86 7.29 0.97
N LYS A 218 -18.13 6.98 1.18
CA LYS A 218 -19.19 7.95 1.53
C LYS A 218 -18.89 8.86 2.74
N LYS A 219 -17.89 8.54 3.57
CA LYS A 219 -17.54 9.26 4.80
C LYS A 219 -16.29 10.13 4.69
N ILE A 220 -15.51 10.06 3.62
CA ILE A 220 -14.32 10.89 3.46
C ILE A 220 -14.75 12.27 2.98
N LYS A 221 -14.68 13.26 3.87
CA LYS A 221 -15.08 14.67 3.60
C LYS A 221 -14.00 15.44 2.82
N ASN A 222 -12.76 14.96 2.80
CA ASN A 222 -11.64 15.56 2.08
C ASN A 222 -11.36 14.78 0.80
N PRO A 223 -10.93 15.44 -0.28
CA PRO A 223 -10.50 14.71 -1.47
C PRO A 223 -9.23 13.91 -1.16
N TYR A 224 -9.26 12.63 -1.52
CA TYR A 224 -8.09 11.77 -1.56
C TYR A 224 -7.61 11.72 -3.00
N CYS A 225 -6.38 12.11 -3.26
CA CYS A 225 -5.86 12.25 -4.61
C CYS A 225 -4.54 11.48 -4.77
N LEU A 226 -4.35 10.87 -5.92
CA LEU A 226 -3.06 10.35 -6.37
C LEU A 226 -2.46 11.32 -7.37
N PHE A 227 -1.22 11.70 -7.15
CA PHE A 227 -0.44 12.59 -8.01
C PHE A 227 0.75 11.82 -8.56
N ARG A 228 1.03 12.00 -9.84
CA ARG A 228 2.22 11.48 -10.51
C ARG A 228 3.16 12.62 -10.83
N PHE A 229 4.42 12.41 -10.47
CA PHE A 229 5.52 13.33 -10.76
C PHE A 229 6.65 12.58 -11.45
N ILE A 230 7.42 13.29 -12.26
CA ILE A 230 8.60 12.77 -12.95
C ILE A 230 9.82 13.55 -12.47
N LYS A 231 10.87 12.84 -12.06
CA LYS A 231 12.14 13.47 -11.69
C LYS A 231 12.78 14.10 -12.92
N ARG A 232 13.22 15.37 -12.81
CA ARG A 232 14.01 16.06 -13.81
C ARG A 232 15.42 15.49 -13.96
#